data_14fabac1bdad2cbc42589eae17449e35
#
_entry.id   14fabac1bdad2cbc42589eae17449e35
#
_cell.length_a   1.000
_cell.length_b   1.000
_cell.length_c   1.000
_cell.angle_alpha   90.00
_cell.angle_beta   90.00
_cell.angle_gamma   90.00
#
_symmetry.space_group_name_H-M   'P 1'
#
loop_
_entity.id
_entity.type
_entity.pdbx_description
1 polymer ?
#
loop_
_entity_poly.entity_id
_entity_poly.type
_entity_poly.pdbx_seq_one_letter_code
_entity_poly.pdbx_strand_id
1 'polypeptide(L)'
;MADKIRYGVTLYSYSNEYVNGILSFEEILRTVKAQGYTGIELVASQMVPGYPYPSDEWLAQLKALLEEIGLEPVCWSAYIDMGIRSDRDLTEDEIIQFTVNDLICAKKAGFPMVRTQHAISPKIFRKMIPFCKQLDMKLTIEMHHPHHPEVPVWKELIEIMRG
;
A
#
# COMPACT_ATOMS: atom_id res chain seq x y z
N MET A 1 26.10 14.80 -11.43
CA MET A 1 26.30 13.85 -10.29
C MET A 1 25.42 12.65 -10.60
N ALA A 2 25.98 11.44 -10.61
CA ALA A 2 25.15 10.24 -10.80
C ALA A 2 24.14 10.15 -9.63
N ASP A 3 22.87 9.96 -9.93
CA ASP A 3 21.84 9.78 -8.91
C ASP A 3 22.22 8.59 -8.02
N LYS A 4 22.31 8.85 -6.73
CA LYS A 4 22.68 7.82 -5.76
C LYS A 4 21.52 6.83 -5.67
N ILE A 5 21.79 5.54 -5.82
CA ILE A 5 20.77 4.50 -5.67
C ILE A 5 20.17 4.65 -4.26
N ARG A 6 18.83 4.69 -4.20
CA ARG A 6 18.07 4.72 -2.95
C ARG A 6 17.55 3.32 -2.65
N TYR A 7 17.57 2.92 -1.39
CA TYR A 7 17.12 1.62 -0.94
C TYR A 7 15.87 1.77 -0.08
N GLY A 8 14.80 1.09 -0.46
CA GLY A 8 13.59 0.97 0.35
C GLY A 8 13.43 -0.45 0.89
N VAL A 9 12.65 -0.60 1.94
CA VAL A 9 12.27 -1.88 2.51
C VAL A 9 10.76 -1.94 2.70
N THR A 10 10.17 -3.10 2.44
CA THR A 10 8.79 -3.36 2.85
C THR A 10 8.76 -3.73 4.33
N LEU A 11 7.88 -3.09 5.09
CA LEU A 11 7.70 -3.41 6.51
C LEU A 11 7.09 -4.80 6.72
N TYR A 12 6.66 -5.47 5.66
CA TYR A 12 6.33 -6.89 5.70
C TYR A 12 7.45 -7.75 6.30
N SER A 13 8.71 -7.35 6.06
CA SER A 13 9.89 -8.02 6.60
C SER A 13 9.98 -7.97 8.14
N TYR A 14 9.19 -7.11 8.78
CA TYR A 14 9.11 -6.95 10.24
C TYR A 14 7.75 -7.36 10.82
N SER A 15 6.88 -8.00 10.01
CA SER A 15 5.54 -8.39 10.45
C SER A 15 5.57 -9.30 11.68
N ASN A 16 6.53 -10.22 11.73
CA ASN A 16 6.66 -11.13 12.86
C ASN A 16 7.04 -10.40 14.16
N GLU A 17 7.98 -9.49 14.10
CA GLU A 17 8.41 -8.67 15.24
C GLU A 17 7.29 -7.79 15.74
N TYR A 18 6.53 -7.20 14.82
CA TYR A 18 5.41 -6.32 15.13
C TYR A 18 4.25 -7.08 15.79
N VAL A 19 3.79 -8.16 15.15
CA VAL A 19 2.62 -8.95 15.62
C VAL A 19 2.88 -9.61 16.98
N ASN A 20 4.12 -10.04 17.22
CA ASN A 20 4.51 -10.64 18.50
C ASN A 20 4.90 -9.60 19.57
N GLY A 21 4.81 -8.30 19.27
CA GLY A 21 5.13 -7.23 20.23
C GLY A 21 6.61 -7.17 20.60
N ILE A 22 7.50 -7.72 19.76
CA ILE A 22 8.95 -7.68 19.96
C ILE A 22 9.49 -6.27 19.70
N LEU A 23 8.97 -5.61 18.64
CA LEU A 23 9.26 -4.25 18.29
C LEU A 23 7.94 -3.47 18.10
N SER A 24 7.87 -2.29 18.64
CA SER A 24 6.81 -1.32 18.32
C SER A 24 6.97 -0.80 16.89
N PHE A 25 5.94 -0.21 16.35
CA PHE A 25 5.97 0.38 15.01
C PHE A 25 7.08 1.43 14.86
N GLU A 26 7.24 2.30 15.86
CA GLU A 26 8.30 3.31 15.85
C GLU A 26 9.70 2.70 15.92
N GLU A 27 9.92 1.68 16.75
CA GLU A 27 11.20 0.97 16.84
C GLU A 27 11.57 0.30 15.51
N ILE A 28 10.59 -0.25 14.78
CA ILE A 28 10.80 -0.78 13.44
C ILE A 28 11.29 0.32 12.49
N LEU A 29 10.63 1.48 12.45
CA LEU A 29 11.03 2.58 11.58
C LEU A 29 12.44 3.08 11.90
N ARG A 30 12.78 3.23 13.18
CA ARG A 30 14.12 3.64 13.62
C ARG A 30 15.17 2.57 13.28
N THR A 31 14.83 1.29 13.39
CA THR A 31 15.70 0.18 12.99
C THR A 31 15.95 0.19 11.47
N VAL A 32 14.92 0.36 10.67
CA VAL A 32 15.01 0.50 9.21
C VAL A 32 15.97 1.64 8.84
N LYS A 33 15.82 2.78 9.49
CA LYS A 33 16.71 3.93 9.26
C LYS A 33 18.16 3.64 9.65
N ALA A 34 18.36 3.00 10.79
CA ALA A 34 19.70 2.62 11.29
C ALA A 34 20.42 1.63 10.36
N GLN A 35 19.66 0.78 9.65
CA GLN A 35 20.18 -0.15 8.64
C GLN A 35 20.55 0.53 7.31
N GLY A 36 20.28 1.84 7.17
CA GLY A 36 20.65 2.61 5.98
C GLY A 36 19.60 2.69 4.89
N TYR A 37 18.39 2.18 5.12
CA TYR A 37 17.27 2.37 4.20
C TYR A 37 16.82 3.84 4.19
N THR A 38 16.35 4.29 3.04
CA THR A 38 15.89 5.68 2.83
C THR A 38 14.38 5.78 2.65
N GLY A 39 13.71 4.67 2.39
CA GLY A 39 12.27 4.66 2.18
C GLY A 39 11.61 3.36 2.63
N ILE A 40 10.31 3.42 2.81
CA ILE A 40 9.50 2.29 3.27
C ILE A 40 8.30 2.02 2.37
N GLU A 41 7.91 0.76 2.33
CA GLU A 41 6.58 0.33 1.96
C GLU A 41 5.85 -0.12 3.24
N LEU A 42 4.68 0.48 3.51
CA LEU A 42 3.86 0.16 4.66
C LEU A 42 2.79 -0.86 4.30
N VAL A 43 2.71 -1.97 5.03
CA VAL A 43 1.65 -2.98 4.86
C VAL A 43 0.45 -2.59 5.74
N ALA A 44 -0.51 -1.90 5.15
CA ALA A 44 -1.58 -1.23 5.88
C ALA A 44 -2.45 -2.19 6.70
N SER A 45 -2.87 -3.31 6.12
CA SER A 45 -3.73 -4.29 6.79
C SER A 45 -3.10 -4.96 8.01
N GLN A 46 -1.76 -4.94 8.12
CA GLN A 46 -1.03 -5.59 9.21
C GLN A 46 -0.58 -4.62 10.30
N MET A 47 -0.30 -3.36 9.93
CA MET A 47 0.41 -2.44 10.81
C MET A 47 -0.33 -1.14 11.09
N VAL A 48 -1.43 -0.86 10.40
CA VAL A 48 -2.19 0.37 10.59
C VAL A 48 -3.33 0.14 11.59
N PRO A 49 -3.30 0.78 12.76
CA PRO A 49 -4.37 0.67 13.73
C PRO A 49 -5.71 1.15 13.15
N GLY A 50 -6.76 0.39 13.39
CA GLY A 50 -8.11 0.71 12.88
C GLY A 50 -8.30 0.50 11.38
N TYR A 51 -7.35 -0.14 10.68
CA TYR A 51 -7.53 -0.49 9.27
C TYR A 51 -8.85 -1.29 9.07
N PRO A 52 -9.65 -1.04 8.02
CA PRO A 52 -9.35 -0.15 6.88
C PRO A 52 -9.68 1.34 7.07
N TYR A 53 -10.12 1.76 8.24
CA TYR A 53 -10.53 3.13 8.54
C TYR A 53 -9.70 3.75 9.69
N PRO A 54 -8.38 3.98 9.48
CA PRO A 54 -7.54 4.63 10.47
C PRO A 54 -8.00 6.07 10.70
N SER A 55 -7.73 6.59 11.89
CA SER A 55 -8.06 7.99 12.20
C SER A 55 -7.15 8.97 11.44
N ASP A 56 -7.67 10.13 11.12
CA ASP A 56 -6.90 11.21 10.49
C ASP A 56 -5.73 11.66 11.37
N GLU A 57 -5.92 11.64 12.69
CA GLU A 57 -4.88 11.95 13.65
C GLU A 57 -3.70 10.97 13.55
N TRP A 58 -3.97 9.67 13.48
CA TRP A 58 -2.93 8.66 13.33
C TRP A 58 -2.17 8.82 12.00
N LEU A 59 -2.88 9.09 10.90
CA LEU A 59 -2.27 9.32 9.59
C LEU A 59 -1.34 10.55 9.60
N ALA A 60 -1.75 11.62 10.29
CA ALA A 60 -0.92 12.81 10.45
C ALA A 60 0.31 12.54 11.33
N GLN A 61 0.15 11.77 12.41
CA GLN A 61 1.26 11.36 13.29
C GLN A 61 2.26 10.47 12.52
N LEU A 62 1.80 9.52 11.72
CA LEU A 62 2.65 8.71 10.87
C LEU A 62 3.49 9.57 9.92
N LYS A 63 2.85 10.52 9.24
CA LYS A 63 3.54 11.42 8.33
C LYS A 63 4.63 12.21 9.06
N ALA A 64 4.31 12.80 10.19
CA ALA A 64 5.27 13.56 11.00
C ALA A 64 6.44 12.68 11.50
N LEU A 65 6.17 11.45 11.93
CA LEU A 65 7.18 10.51 12.39
C LEU A 65 8.14 10.11 11.27
N LEU A 66 7.62 9.86 10.06
CA LEU A 66 8.46 9.54 8.90
C LEU A 66 9.36 10.71 8.51
N GLU A 67 8.84 11.93 8.57
CA GLU A 67 9.60 13.17 8.35
C GLU A 67 10.69 13.36 9.41
N GLU A 68 10.37 13.15 10.69
CA GLU A 68 11.33 13.23 11.81
C GLU A 68 12.49 12.25 11.66
N ILE A 69 12.18 10.98 11.34
CA ILE A 69 13.17 9.91 11.17
C ILE A 69 13.95 10.11 9.86
N GLY A 70 13.38 10.81 8.89
CA GLY A 70 13.95 10.98 7.55
C GLY A 70 13.81 9.74 6.68
N LEU A 71 12.65 9.05 6.76
CA LEU A 71 12.26 7.96 5.89
C LEU A 71 11.22 8.44 4.87
N GLU A 72 11.44 8.12 3.61
CA GLU A 72 10.52 8.45 2.53
C GLU A 72 9.34 7.47 2.50
N PRO A 73 8.08 7.92 2.54
CA PRO A 73 6.92 7.07 2.29
C PRO A 73 6.86 6.72 0.80
N VAL A 74 7.18 5.48 0.44
CA VAL A 74 7.27 5.06 -0.97
C VAL A 74 5.98 4.43 -1.45
N CYS A 75 5.44 3.49 -0.70
CA CYS A 75 4.27 2.71 -1.11
C CYS A 75 3.40 2.34 0.09
N TRP A 76 2.09 2.53 -0.05
CA TRP A 76 1.07 2.00 0.83
C TRP A 76 0.57 0.69 0.25
N SER A 77 0.88 -0.42 0.88
CA SER A 77 0.47 -1.75 0.43
C SER A 77 -0.87 -2.12 1.04
N ALA A 78 -1.88 -2.23 0.19
CA ALA A 78 -3.26 -2.50 0.56
C ALA A 78 -3.66 -3.89 0.08
N TYR A 79 -3.85 -4.80 1.02
CA TYR A 79 -4.40 -6.12 0.75
C TYR A 79 -5.89 -6.11 1.06
N ILE A 80 -6.70 -6.22 0.03
CA ILE A 80 -8.15 -6.33 0.23
C ILE A 80 -8.45 -7.70 0.84
N ASP A 81 -8.90 -7.67 2.08
CA ASP A 81 -9.36 -8.89 2.75
C ASP A 81 -10.72 -9.30 2.18
N MET A 82 -10.71 -10.28 1.27
CA MET A 82 -11.94 -10.83 0.70
C MET A 82 -12.80 -11.56 1.74
N GLY A 83 -12.20 -11.95 2.87
CA GLY A 83 -12.87 -12.62 3.98
C GLY A 83 -13.44 -11.68 5.05
N ILE A 84 -13.41 -10.35 4.85
CA ILE A 84 -13.92 -9.37 5.83
C ILE A 84 -15.43 -9.55 6.11
N ARG A 85 -16.16 -10.15 5.18
CA ARG A 85 -17.53 -10.61 5.38
C ARG A 85 -17.57 -12.12 5.57
N SER A 86 -18.27 -12.57 6.60
CA SER A 86 -18.41 -14.00 6.91
C SER A 86 -19.46 -14.72 6.07
N ASP A 87 -20.33 -13.97 5.37
CA ASP A 87 -21.52 -14.48 4.68
C ASP A 87 -21.35 -14.55 3.15
N ARG A 88 -20.41 -13.83 2.58
CA ARG A 88 -20.15 -13.77 1.13
C ARG A 88 -18.85 -13.07 0.79
N ASP A 89 -18.40 -13.22 -0.44
CA ASP A 89 -17.32 -12.43 -1.01
C ASP A 89 -17.70 -10.94 -1.15
N LEU A 90 -16.69 -10.09 -1.22
CA LEU A 90 -16.89 -8.66 -1.52
C LEU A 90 -17.43 -8.47 -2.94
N THR A 91 -18.35 -7.54 -3.09
CA THR A 91 -18.79 -7.05 -4.40
C THR A 91 -17.75 -6.15 -5.04
N GLU A 92 -17.83 -5.95 -6.37
CA GLU A 92 -16.95 -5.01 -7.07
C GLU A 92 -17.01 -3.59 -6.46
N ASP A 93 -18.19 -3.12 -6.09
CA ASP A 93 -18.36 -1.79 -5.53
C ASP A 93 -17.73 -1.66 -4.14
N GLU A 94 -17.79 -2.71 -3.32
CA GLU A 94 -17.09 -2.77 -2.04
C GLU A 94 -15.57 -2.78 -2.22
N ILE A 95 -15.05 -3.55 -3.18
CA ILE A 95 -13.62 -3.56 -3.53
C ILE A 95 -13.16 -2.16 -3.97
N ILE A 96 -13.94 -1.49 -4.82
CA ILE A 96 -13.67 -0.12 -5.26
C ILE A 96 -13.66 0.82 -4.05
N GLN A 97 -14.65 0.73 -3.17
CA GLN A 97 -14.76 1.58 -1.99
C GLN A 97 -13.58 1.42 -1.04
N PHE A 98 -13.14 0.19 -0.76
CA PHE A 98 -11.94 -0.07 0.04
C PHE A 98 -10.69 0.50 -0.62
N THR A 99 -10.53 0.28 -1.94
CA THR A 99 -9.36 0.79 -2.68
C THR A 99 -9.31 2.32 -2.72
N VAL A 100 -10.46 2.98 -2.89
CA VAL A 100 -10.54 4.46 -2.81
C VAL A 100 -10.18 4.94 -1.41
N ASN A 101 -10.64 4.27 -0.37
CA ASN A 101 -10.28 4.60 0.99
C ASN A 101 -8.76 4.46 1.24
N ASP A 102 -8.13 3.40 0.74
CA ASP A 102 -6.68 3.23 0.82
C ASP A 102 -5.93 4.35 0.09
N LEU A 103 -6.40 4.78 -1.09
CA LEU A 103 -5.82 5.94 -1.80
C LEU A 103 -5.90 7.22 -0.96
N ILE A 104 -7.03 7.45 -0.28
CA ILE A 104 -7.23 8.62 0.58
C ILE A 104 -6.31 8.56 1.81
N CYS A 105 -6.25 7.41 2.48
CA CYS A 105 -5.40 7.21 3.65
C CYS A 105 -3.92 7.35 3.30
N ALA A 106 -3.48 6.72 2.22
CA ALA A 106 -2.12 6.82 1.71
C ALA A 106 -1.72 8.27 1.42
N LYS A 107 -2.59 9.02 0.72
CA LYS A 107 -2.36 10.44 0.44
C LYS A 107 -2.23 11.27 1.71
N LYS A 108 -3.11 11.07 2.69
CA LYS A 108 -3.05 11.77 4.00
C LYS A 108 -1.75 11.47 4.74
N ALA A 109 -1.28 10.23 4.69
CA ALA A 109 -0.02 9.80 5.30
C ALA A 109 1.23 10.17 4.49
N GLY A 110 1.07 10.77 3.29
CA GLY A 110 2.17 11.25 2.46
C GLY A 110 2.71 10.22 1.46
N PHE A 111 2.10 9.06 1.32
CA PHE A 111 2.50 8.07 0.32
C PHE A 111 2.00 8.48 -1.07
N PRO A 112 2.84 8.40 -2.11
CA PRO A 112 2.45 8.79 -3.47
C PRO A 112 1.72 7.68 -4.24
N MET A 113 1.69 6.46 -3.69
CA MET A 113 1.27 5.27 -4.42
C MET A 113 0.64 4.24 -3.47
N VAL A 114 -0.40 3.58 -3.98
CA VAL A 114 -1.00 2.38 -3.37
C VAL A 114 -0.67 1.16 -4.23
N ARG A 115 -0.27 0.08 -3.60
CA ARG A 115 -0.10 -1.24 -4.24
C ARG A 115 -1.24 -2.16 -3.80
N THR A 116 -1.95 -2.70 -4.77
CA THR A 116 -3.00 -3.71 -4.54
C THR A 116 -2.52 -5.10 -4.95
N GLN A 117 -3.37 -6.10 -4.71
CA GLN A 117 -3.15 -7.49 -5.11
C GLN A 117 -4.22 -7.99 -6.10
N HIS A 118 -4.24 -9.28 -6.29
CA HIS A 118 -5.06 -10.01 -7.26
C HIS A 118 -6.58 -9.84 -7.15
N ALA A 119 -7.10 -9.25 -6.09
CA ALA A 119 -8.53 -8.95 -5.97
C ALA A 119 -9.00 -7.86 -6.96
N ILE A 120 -8.08 -7.11 -7.56
CA ILE A 120 -8.38 -6.05 -8.52
C ILE A 120 -8.37 -6.61 -9.95
N SER A 121 -9.56 -6.82 -10.51
CA SER A 121 -9.71 -7.20 -11.92
C SER A 121 -9.45 -6.02 -12.87
N PRO A 122 -9.18 -6.27 -14.18
CA PRO A 122 -9.07 -5.21 -15.19
C PRO A 122 -10.27 -4.26 -15.21
N LYS A 123 -11.47 -4.80 -15.02
CA LYS A 123 -12.71 -4.01 -14.96
C LYS A 123 -12.71 -3.05 -13.77
N ILE A 124 -12.33 -3.52 -12.59
CA ILE A 124 -12.23 -2.69 -11.39
C ILE A 124 -11.11 -1.67 -11.57
N PHE A 125 -9.96 -2.09 -12.08
CA PHE A 125 -8.82 -1.19 -12.29
C PHE A 125 -9.19 0.01 -13.18
N ARG A 126 -9.93 -0.23 -14.30
CA ARG A 126 -10.45 0.87 -15.13
C ARG A 126 -11.36 1.83 -14.37
N LYS A 127 -12.22 1.31 -13.48
CA LYS A 127 -13.10 2.14 -12.64
C LYS A 127 -12.32 2.96 -11.61
N MET A 128 -11.09 2.57 -11.26
CA MET A 128 -10.23 3.30 -10.33
C MET A 128 -9.52 4.50 -10.95
N ILE A 129 -9.33 4.52 -12.28
CA ILE A 129 -8.57 5.58 -12.97
C ILE A 129 -9.09 7.00 -12.64
N PRO A 130 -10.39 7.30 -12.66
CA PRO A 130 -10.89 8.63 -12.30
C PRO A 130 -10.52 9.04 -10.87
N PHE A 131 -10.60 8.13 -9.92
CA PHE A 131 -10.24 8.39 -8.52
C PHE A 131 -8.73 8.66 -8.37
N CYS A 132 -7.90 7.86 -9.03
CA CYS A 132 -6.46 8.08 -9.05
C CYS A 132 -6.10 9.47 -9.60
N LYS A 133 -6.73 9.88 -10.71
CA LYS A 133 -6.54 11.21 -11.30
C LYS A 133 -7.02 12.33 -10.37
N GLN A 134 -8.21 12.19 -9.78
CA GLN A 134 -8.76 13.19 -8.86
C GLN A 134 -7.90 13.34 -7.61
N LEU A 135 -7.36 12.25 -7.10
CA LEU A 135 -6.53 12.24 -5.90
C LEU A 135 -5.05 12.54 -6.20
N ASP A 136 -4.64 12.61 -7.46
CA ASP A 136 -3.22 12.66 -7.86
C ASP A 136 -2.40 11.55 -7.19
N MET A 137 -2.91 10.31 -7.29
CA MET A 137 -2.32 9.12 -6.68
C MET A 137 -2.06 8.05 -7.74
N LYS A 138 -1.04 7.25 -7.52
CA LYS A 138 -0.74 6.08 -8.35
C LYS A 138 -1.35 4.83 -7.73
N LEU A 139 -1.99 4.02 -8.56
CA LEU A 139 -2.43 2.68 -8.20
C LEU A 139 -1.61 1.66 -8.97
N THR A 140 -1.01 0.73 -8.27
CA THR A 140 -0.24 -0.38 -8.84
C THR A 140 -0.80 -1.71 -8.39
N ILE A 141 -0.41 -2.78 -9.05
CA ILE A 141 -0.84 -4.13 -8.68
C ILE A 141 0.38 -5.05 -8.58
N GLU A 142 0.41 -5.86 -7.53
CA GLU A 142 1.43 -6.88 -7.37
C GLU A 142 1.13 -8.09 -8.24
N MET A 143 2.12 -8.48 -9.05
CA MET A 143 2.09 -9.74 -9.78
C MET A 143 2.69 -10.84 -8.90
N HIS A 144 1.82 -11.61 -8.24
CA HIS A 144 2.22 -12.69 -7.36
C HIS A 144 2.02 -14.06 -8.02
N HIS A 145 2.91 -15.01 -7.72
CA HIS A 145 2.73 -16.41 -8.18
C HIS A 145 1.33 -16.94 -7.80
N PRO A 146 0.63 -17.65 -8.70
CA PRO A 146 1.04 -18.22 -9.99
C PRO A 146 0.87 -17.31 -11.21
N HIS A 147 0.63 -16.03 -11.04
CA HIS A 147 0.39 -15.12 -12.14
C HIS A 147 1.66 -14.87 -12.96
N HIS A 148 1.48 -14.64 -14.27
CA HIS A 148 2.55 -14.43 -15.22
C HIS A 148 2.16 -13.33 -16.21
N PRO A 149 3.09 -12.47 -16.70
CA PRO A 149 2.78 -11.38 -17.63
C PRO A 149 2.09 -11.82 -18.93
N GLU A 150 2.34 -13.06 -19.36
CA GLU A 150 1.77 -13.62 -20.58
C GLU A 150 0.29 -14.07 -20.43
N VAL A 151 -0.23 -14.16 -19.22
CA VAL A 151 -1.64 -14.51 -19.00
C VAL A 151 -2.54 -13.35 -19.47
N PRO A 152 -3.64 -13.62 -20.22
CA PRO A 152 -4.47 -12.57 -20.82
C PRO A 152 -4.90 -11.46 -19.88
N VAL A 153 -5.31 -11.79 -18.66
CA VAL A 153 -5.72 -10.81 -17.65
C VAL A 153 -4.58 -9.84 -17.28
N TRP A 154 -3.34 -10.33 -17.23
CA TRP A 154 -2.18 -9.50 -16.92
C TRP A 154 -1.75 -8.65 -18.11
N LYS A 155 -1.85 -9.15 -19.32
CA LYS A 155 -1.66 -8.33 -20.54
C LYS A 155 -2.62 -7.14 -20.55
N GLU A 156 -3.89 -7.40 -20.27
CA GLU A 156 -4.91 -6.36 -20.18
C GLU A 156 -4.62 -5.33 -19.07
N LEU A 157 -4.25 -5.78 -17.87
CA LEU A 157 -3.85 -4.89 -16.77
C LEU A 157 -2.65 -4.02 -17.13
N ILE A 158 -1.62 -4.60 -17.75
CA ILE A 158 -0.42 -3.87 -18.20
C ILE A 158 -0.79 -2.79 -19.23
N GLU A 159 -1.69 -3.10 -20.17
CA GLU A 159 -2.17 -2.11 -21.14
C GLU A 159 -2.93 -0.97 -20.49
N ILE A 160 -3.80 -1.26 -19.52
CA ILE A 160 -4.53 -0.24 -18.75
C ILE A 160 -3.56 0.68 -18.00
N MET A 161 -2.51 0.14 -17.41
CA MET A 161 -1.52 0.91 -16.64
C MET A 161 -0.59 1.77 -17.51
N ARG A 162 -0.48 1.49 -18.81
CA ARG A 162 0.34 2.27 -19.76
C ARG A 162 -0.36 3.51 -20.30
N GLY A 163 -1.68 3.56 -20.26
CA GLY A 163 -2.52 4.67 -20.75
C GLY A 163 -2.94 5.62 -19.66
#